data_65ec055db4001be0184e3edd26fc1096
#
_entry.id   65ec055db4001be0184e3edd26fc1096
#
_cell.length_a   1.000
_cell.length_b   1.000
_cell.length_c   1.000
_cell.angle_alpha   90.00
_cell.angle_beta   90.00
_cell.angle_gamma   90.00
#
_symmetry.space_group_name_H-M   'P 1'
#
loop_
_entity.id
_entity.type
_entity.pdbx_description
1 polymer ?
#
loop_
_entity_poly.entity_id
_entity_poly.type
_entity_poly.pdbx_seq_one_letter_code
_entity_poly.pdbx_strand_id
1 'polypeptide(L)'
;MSTAAILPFPPLPALAWDADEPVPSAGTLMPTLADGVLLERVARGDADAFTVLYRRFERPVFGMLLRLAGGRRALAEEWLQEAFTRVWLGAGTHDPSRGEVRPWIYKIALNTARSEMARKRFRMPHVSLDEAGLDLPDERAGEKRVAAHLDEARRATAVAEALQRLPDFMREVIVLRCSRELSFAEIAEVTGAPQGTLKSRFHRAVASLREALGPEAGKAR
;
A
#
# COMPACT_ATOMS: atom_id res chain seq x y z
N MET A 1 -17.96 31.72 11.02
CA MET A 1 -16.96 31.07 10.16
C MET A 1 -15.82 30.60 11.08
N SER A 2 -15.86 29.32 11.47
CA SER A 2 -14.89 28.75 12.41
C SER A 2 -13.64 28.37 11.63
N THR A 3 -12.54 29.08 11.88
CA THR A 3 -11.21 28.69 11.38
C THR A 3 -10.82 27.42 12.12
N ALA A 4 -11.03 26.26 11.50
CA ALA A 4 -10.50 25.01 12.01
C ALA A 4 -8.97 25.17 12.07
N ALA A 5 -8.41 25.21 13.26
CA ALA A 5 -6.97 25.22 13.46
C ALA A 5 -6.42 23.96 12.80
N ILE A 6 -5.59 24.13 11.77
CA ILE A 6 -4.86 23.02 11.14
C ILE A 6 -3.89 22.52 12.20
N LEU A 7 -4.24 21.38 12.82
CA LEU A 7 -3.37 20.73 13.79
C LEU A 7 -2.07 20.33 13.10
N PRO A 8 -0.89 20.59 13.70
CA PRO A 8 0.38 20.22 13.11
C PRO A 8 0.40 18.71 12.88
N PHE A 9 0.86 18.31 11.69
CA PHE A 9 1.03 16.90 11.35
C PHE A 9 2.10 16.30 12.29
N PRO A 10 1.79 15.22 13.03
CA PRO A 10 2.79 14.58 13.87
C PRO A 10 3.88 13.96 12.99
N PRO A 11 5.15 13.92 13.46
CA PRO A 11 6.19 13.23 12.73
C PRO A 11 5.77 11.77 12.52
N LEU A 12 5.83 11.29 11.28
CA LEU A 12 5.61 9.87 11.00
C LEU A 12 6.67 9.06 11.75
N PRO A 13 6.31 7.97 12.41
CA PRO A 13 7.29 7.03 12.93
C PRO A 13 8.23 6.61 11.82
N ALA A 14 9.54 6.48 12.09
CA ALA A 14 10.48 5.94 11.13
C ALA A 14 9.95 4.61 10.59
N LEU A 15 10.11 4.38 9.27
CA LEU A 15 9.69 3.13 8.63
C LEU A 15 10.52 1.99 9.24
N ALA A 16 9.95 1.31 10.23
CA ALA A 16 10.63 0.25 10.96
C ALA A 16 10.47 -1.07 10.20
N TRP A 17 11.29 -1.26 9.15
CA TRP A 17 11.38 -2.56 8.45
C TRP A 17 12.17 -3.59 9.24
N ASP A 18 13.02 -3.13 10.15
CA ASP A 18 14.01 -3.95 10.87
C ASP A 18 13.68 -4.13 12.36
N ALA A 19 12.56 -3.64 12.84
CA ALA A 19 12.33 -3.62 14.26
C ALA A 19 11.27 -4.62 14.71
N ASP A 20 11.76 -5.67 15.37
CA ASP A 20 11.20 -6.22 16.62
C ASP A 20 11.20 -5.15 17.75
N GLU A 21 11.14 -3.86 17.43
CA GLU A 21 11.05 -2.85 18.45
C GLU A 21 9.65 -2.87 19.07
N PRO A 22 9.58 -3.04 20.40
CA PRO A 22 8.31 -2.96 21.11
C PRO A 22 7.73 -1.56 20.91
N VAL A 23 6.46 -1.53 20.53
CA VAL A 23 5.68 -0.30 20.44
C VAL A 23 5.89 0.50 21.73
N PRO A 24 6.42 1.74 21.70
CA PRO A 24 6.54 2.52 22.90
C PRO A 24 5.15 2.62 23.53
N SER A 25 5.09 2.44 24.84
CA SER A 25 3.89 2.33 25.66
C SER A 25 3.08 3.62 25.67
N ALA A 26 2.36 3.91 24.60
CA ALA A 26 1.21 4.78 24.63
C ALA A 26 0.06 3.94 25.19
N GLY A 27 -0.28 4.13 26.45
CA GLY A 27 -1.32 3.48 27.24
C GLY A 27 -1.73 2.07 26.81
N THR A 28 -1.56 1.09 27.65
CA THR A 28 -1.70 -0.37 27.43
C THR A 28 -2.97 -0.84 26.70
N LEU A 29 -3.96 0.03 26.45
CA LEU A 29 -5.23 -0.27 25.79
C LEU A 29 -5.32 0.22 24.33
N MET A 30 -4.47 1.14 23.88
CA MET A 30 -4.55 1.73 22.54
C MET A 30 -4.40 0.71 21.39
N PRO A 31 -3.47 -0.26 21.44
CA PRO A 31 -3.31 -1.24 20.36
C PRO A 31 -4.52 -2.17 20.17
N THR A 32 -5.40 -2.28 21.15
CA THR A 32 -6.61 -3.13 21.11
C THR A 32 -7.86 -2.39 20.64
N LEU A 33 -7.83 -1.06 20.52
CA LEU A 33 -8.97 -0.27 20.09
C LEU A 33 -9.32 -0.58 18.62
N ALA A 34 -10.62 -0.57 18.32
CA ALA A 34 -11.11 -0.68 16.94
C ALA A 34 -10.64 0.51 16.08
N ASP A 35 -10.43 0.29 14.76
CA ASP A 35 -9.94 1.31 13.84
C ASP A 35 -10.82 2.57 13.82
N GLY A 36 -12.15 2.40 13.93
CA GLY A 36 -13.10 3.52 14.01
C GLY A 36 -12.85 4.41 15.22
N VAL A 37 -12.63 3.81 16.40
CA VAL A 37 -12.35 4.55 17.65
C VAL A 37 -11.00 5.29 17.55
N LEU A 38 -10.00 4.64 16.96
CA LEU A 38 -8.70 5.28 16.71
C LEU A 38 -8.87 6.49 15.78
N LEU A 39 -9.60 6.31 14.67
CA LEU A 39 -9.80 7.39 13.69
C LEU A 39 -10.58 8.56 14.26
N GLU A 40 -11.59 8.33 15.10
CA GLU A 40 -12.30 9.39 15.82
C GLU A 40 -11.38 10.18 16.76
N ARG A 41 -10.42 9.52 17.42
CA ARG A 41 -9.41 10.20 18.23
C ARG A 41 -8.44 11.01 17.39
N VAL A 42 -8.01 10.45 16.23
CA VAL A 42 -7.19 11.16 15.24
C VAL A 42 -7.91 12.43 14.76
N ALA A 43 -9.21 12.35 14.49
CA ALA A 43 -10.01 13.51 14.09
C ALA A 43 -10.05 14.64 15.15
N ARG A 44 -9.75 14.30 16.42
CA ARG A 44 -9.61 15.26 17.53
C ARG A 44 -8.15 15.69 17.76
N GLY A 45 -7.23 15.28 16.91
CA GLY A 45 -5.80 15.64 16.98
C GLY A 45 -4.94 14.74 17.88
N ASP A 46 -5.40 13.54 18.21
CA ASP A 46 -4.66 12.58 19.03
C ASP A 46 -3.54 11.92 18.21
N ALA A 47 -2.30 12.37 18.42
CA ALA A 47 -1.12 11.86 17.74
C ALA A 47 -0.75 10.42 18.13
N ASP A 48 -1.06 10.00 19.35
CA ASP A 48 -0.81 8.63 19.82
C ASP A 48 -1.76 7.65 19.12
N ALA A 49 -3.05 8.01 19.00
CA ALA A 49 -4.02 7.23 18.24
C ALA A 49 -3.63 7.13 16.76
N PHE A 50 -3.09 8.22 16.19
CA PHE A 50 -2.56 8.20 14.82
C PHE A 50 -1.37 7.27 14.68
N THR A 51 -0.43 7.30 15.62
CA THR A 51 0.74 6.40 15.61
C THR A 51 0.32 4.94 15.62
N VAL A 52 -0.69 4.57 16.45
CA VAL A 52 -1.22 3.20 16.48
C VAL A 52 -1.89 2.83 15.16
N LEU A 53 -2.72 3.72 14.61
CA LEU A 53 -3.38 3.52 13.32
C LEU A 53 -2.37 3.39 12.18
N TYR A 54 -1.37 4.29 12.14
CA TYR A 54 -0.26 4.25 11.18
C TYR A 54 0.43 2.89 11.20
N ARG A 55 0.93 2.43 12.34
CA ARG A 55 1.64 1.15 12.50
C ARG A 55 0.81 -0.05 12.07
N ARG A 56 -0.51 0.00 12.27
CA ARG A 56 -1.44 -1.07 11.86
C ARG A 56 -1.55 -1.18 10.34
N PHE A 57 -1.56 -0.06 9.64
CA PHE A 57 -1.80 0.00 8.20
C PHE A 57 -0.54 0.24 7.35
N GLU A 58 0.58 0.65 7.95
CA GLU A 58 1.83 0.98 7.27
C GLU A 58 2.29 -0.15 6.33
N ARG A 59 2.56 -1.33 6.89
CA ARG A 59 3.10 -2.47 6.11
C ARG A 59 2.18 -2.90 4.97
N PRO A 60 0.89 -3.16 5.19
CA PRO A 60 0.00 -3.59 4.12
C PRO A 60 -0.22 -2.51 3.05
N VAL A 61 -0.36 -1.25 3.44
CA VAL A 61 -0.51 -0.13 2.49
C VAL A 61 0.78 0.09 1.71
N PHE A 62 1.95 0.05 2.36
CA PHE A 62 3.23 0.13 1.68
C PHE A 62 3.40 -1.00 0.66
N GLY A 63 3.10 -2.24 1.02
CA GLY A 63 3.17 -3.38 0.11
C GLY A 63 2.28 -3.22 -1.13
N MET A 64 1.10 -2.61 -0.97
CA MET A 64 0.24 -2.22 -2.08
C MET A 64 0.90 -1.14 -2.95
N LEU A 65 1.38 -0.05 -2.33
CA LEU A 65 2.00 1.07 -3.03
C LEU A 65 3.28 0.66 -3.77
N LEU A 66 4.12 -0.19 -3.15
CA LEU A 66 5.34 -0.73 -3.75
C LEU A 66 5.05 -1.51 -5.05
N ARG A 67 4.00 -2.35 -5.06
CA ARG A 67 3.58 -3.07 -6.25
C ARG A 67 3.04 -2.13 -7.34
N LEU A 68 2.27 -1.11 -6.95
CA LEU A 68 1.79 -0.08 -7.88
C LEU A 68 2.94 0.77 -8.43
N ALA A 69 3.95 1.05 -7.62
CA ALA A 69 5.16 1.79 -8.00
C ALA A 69 6.14 0.96 -8.86
N GLY A 70 5.84 -0.33 -9.12
CA GLY A 70 6.72 -1.20 -9.91
C GLY A 70 8.02 -1.57 -9.18
N GLY A 71 7.96 -1.76 -7.86
CA GLY A 71 9.12 -2.10 -7.04
C GLY A 71 9.99 -0.90 -6.62
N ARG A 72 9.68 0.31 -7.08
CA ARG A 72 10.44 1.53 -6.73
C ARG A 72 10.15 1.95 -5.29
N ARG A 73 11.04 1.56 -4.37
CA ARG A 73 10.89 1.75 -2.93
C ARG A 73 10.72 3.21 -2.54
N ALA A 74 11.64 4.08 -2.95
CA ALA A 74 11.60 5.50 -2.62
C ALA A 74 10.28 6.16 -3.03
N LEU A 75 9.75 5.78 -4.20
CA LEU A 75 8.47 6.28 -4.69
C LEU A 75 7.28 5.77 -3.84
N ALA A 76 7.32 4.51 -3.42
CA ALA A 76 6.30 3.94 -2.56
C ALA A 76 6.29 4.58 -1.16
N GLU A 77 7.47 4.92 -0.63
CA GLU A 77 7.64 5.64 0.64
C GLU A 77 7.07 7.07 0.55
N GLU A 78 7.36 7.80 -0.53
CA GLU A 78 6.78 9.11 -0.80
C GLU A 78 5.25 9.06 -0.85
N TRP A 79 4.70 8.09 -1.57
CA TRP A 79 3.25 7.92 -1.65
C TRP A 79 2.62 7.50 -0.31
N LEU A 80 3.32 6.67 0.48
CA LEU A 80 2.85 6.29 1.81
C LEU A 80 2.77 7.50 2.73
N GLN A 81 3.81 8.32 2.75
CA GLN A 81 3.86 9.54 3.55
C GLN A 81 2.72 10.49 3.17
N GLU A 82 2.53 10.75 1.89
CA GLU A 82 1.45 11.61 1.39
C GLU A 82 0.06 11.03 1.72
N ALA A 83 -0.12 9.70 1.58
CA ALA A 83 -1.38 9.05 1.91
C ALA A 83 -1.74 9.21 3.39
N PHE A 84 -0.78 8.99 4.29
CA PHE A 84 -1.04 9.13 5.74
C PHE A 84 -1.16 10.59 6.19
N THR A 85 -0.51 11.52 5.51
CA THR A 85 -0.80 12.96 5.68
C THR A 85 -2.26 13.26 5.37
N ARG A 86 -2.79 12.70 4.28
CA ARG A 86 -4.21 12.85 3.92
C ARG A 86 -5.14 12.13 4.90
N VAL A 87 -4.74 10.97 5.43
CA VAL A 87 -5.49 10.28 6.49
C VAL A 87 -5.62 11.17 7.73
N TRP A 88 -4.53 11.78 8.19
CA TRP A 88 -4.53 12.70 9.32
C TRP A 88 -5.45 13.90 9.09
N LEU A 89 -5.26 14.59 7.96
CA LEU A 89 -6.05 15.79 7.63
C LEU A 89 -7.53 15.46 7.36
N GLY A 90 -7.80 14.28 6.82
CA GLY A 90 -9.13 13.83 6.43
C GLY A 90 -9.87 13.01 7.49
N ALA A 91 -9.28 12.73 8.65
CA ALA A 91 -9.86 11.84 9.66
C ALA A 91 -11.28 12.24 10.08
N GLY A 92 -11.53 13.55 10.22
CA GLY A 92 -12.85 14.09 10.59
C GLY A 92 -13.90 14.00 9.46
N THR A 93 -13.52 13.61 8.24
CA THR A 93 -14.46 13.45 7.12
C THR A 93 -14.95 12.03 6.94
N HIS A 94 -14.38 11.08 7.69
CA HIS A 94 -14.83 9.69 7.66
C HIS A 94 -16.22 9.58 8.30
N ASP A 95 -17.14 8.95 7.58
CA ASP A 95 -18.49 8.66 8.05
C ASP A 95 -18.63 7.14 8.27
N PRO A 96 -18.72 6.69 9.53
CA PRO A 96 -18.82 5.26 9.86
C PRO A 96 -20.05 4.58 9.24
N SER A 97 -21.11 5.35 8.90
CA SER A 97 -22.30 4.81 8.24
C SER A 97 -22.06 4.44 6.76
N ARG A 98 -20.98 4.97 6.16
CA ARG A 98 -20.61 4.77 4.75
C ARG A 98 -19.56 3.71 4.51
N GLY A 99 -19.02 3.11 5.57
CA GLY A 99 -18.06 2.02 5.44
C GLY A 99 -17.01 1.99 6.55
N GLU A 100 -16.20 0.96 6.49
CA GLU A 100 -15.12 0.69 7.43
C GLU A 100 -13.91 1.61 7.20
N VAL A 101 -13.11 1.82 8.25
CA VAL A 101 -11.88 2.62 8.20
C VAL A 101 -10.86 2.02 7.22
N ARG A 102 -10.76 0.68 7.16
CA ARG A 102 -9.81 -0.01 6.29
C ARG A 102 -10.00 0.34 4.81
N PRO A 103 -11.16 0.12 4.17
CA PRO A 103 -11.38 0.53 2.78
C PRO A 103 -11.15 2.02 2.55
N TRP A 104 -11.48 2.87 3.52
CA TRP A 104 -11.28 4.31 3.43
C TRP A 104 -9.79 4.69 3.36
N ILE A 105 -8.93 4.09 4.21
CA ILE A 105 -7.47 4.30 4.15
C ILE A 105 -6.91 3.81 2.81
N TYR A 106 -7.30 2.62 2.36
CA TYR A 106 -6.85 2.06 1.09
C TYR A 106 -7.29 2.93 -0.11
N LYS A 107 -8.48 3.52 -0.05
CA LYS A 107 -8.98 4.46 -1.06
C LYS A 107 -8.12 5.72 -1.13
N ILE A 108 -7.74 6.28 0.02
CA ILE A 108 -6.83 7.44 0.08
C ILE A 108 -5.48 7.07 -0.54
N ALA A 109 -4.88 5.94 -0.15
CA ALA A 109 -3.60 5.50 -0.67
C ALA A 109 -3.63 5.21 -2.17
N LEU A 110 -4.68 4.55 -2.68
CA LEU A 110 -4.86 4.30 -4.10
C LEU A 110 -5.00 5.61 -4.89
N ASN A 111 -5.80 6.55 -4.39
CA ASN A 111 -5.99 7.85 -5.04
C ASN A 111 -4.71 8.69 -5.03
N THR A 112 -3.90 8.59 -3.98
CA THR A 112 -2.56 9.19 -3.93
C THR A 112 -1.68 8.62 -5.05
N ALA A 113 -1.56 7.30 -5.15
CA ALA A 113 -0.80 6.64 -6.21
C ALA A 113 -1.29 7.04 -7.61
N ARG A 114 -2.60 7.03 -7.86
CA ARG A 114 -3.21 7.44 -9.15
C ARG A 114 -2.83 8.87 -9.52
N SER A 115 -2.95 9.81 -8.57
CA SER A 115 -2.64 11.22 -8.79
C SER A 115 -1.17 11.41 -9.12
N GLU A 116 -0.27 10.74 -8.41
CA GLU A 116 1.17 10.84 -8.64
C GLU A 116 1.59 10.18 -9.97
N MET A 117 1.02 9.03 -10.32
CA MET A 117 1.23 8.41 -11.63
C MET A 117 0.74 9.30 -12.78
N ALA A 118 -0.41 9.94 -12.61
CA ALA A 118 -0.94 10.89 -13.60
C ALA A 118 0.00 12.09 -13.76
N ARG A 119 0.46 12.70 -12.65
CA ARG A 119 1.42 13.83 -12.69
C ARG A 119 2.71 13.48 -13.41
N LYS A 120 3.26 12.26 -13.18
CA LYS A 120 4.49 11.82 -13.88
C LYS A 120 4.28 11.65 -15.38
N ARG A 121 3.14 11.10 -15.82
CA ARG A 121 2.80 11.01 -17.26
C ARG A 121 2.78 12.38 -17.95
N PHE A 122 2.30 13.42 -17.26
CA PHE A 122 2.28 14.79 -17.81
C PHE A 122 3.67 15.47 -17.80
N ARG A 123 4.53 15.13 -16.80
CA ARG A 123 5.85 15.78 -16.65
C ARG A 123 6.94 15.16 -17.51
N MET A 124 6.85 13.89 -17.86
CA MET A 124 7.87 13.15 -18.61
C MET A 124 7.23 12.18 -19.61
N PRO A 125 6.99 12.60 -20.87
CA PRO A 125 6.45 11.71 -21.91
C PRO A 125 7.38 10.53 -22.28
N HIS A 126 8.67 10.63 -21.99
CA HIS A 126 9.70 9.63 -22.33
C HIS A 126 10.78 9.56 -21.25
N VAL A 127 10.59 8.77 -20.22
CA VAL A 127 11.70 8.25 -19.40
C VAL A 127 11.60 6.75 -19.36
N SER A 128 12.62 6.11 -19.94
CA SER A 128 12.86 4.67 -19.98
C SER A 128 12.87 4.04 -18.58
N LEU A 129 12.48 2.78 -18.54
CA LEU A 129 12.32 1.90 -17.35
C LEU A 129 13.66 1.49 -16.68
N ASP A 130 14.72 2.29 -16.74
CA ASP A 130 16.08 1.84 -16.39
C ASP A 130 16.53 2.08 -14.94
N GLU A 131 15.66 2.51 -14.04
CA GLU A 131 16.02 2.63 -12.61
C GLU A 131 15.07 1.87 -11.67
N ALA A 132 14.80 0.62 -11.96
CA ALA A 132 14.26 -0.33 -10.98
C ALA A 132 15.41 -0.97 -10.20
N GLY A 133 16.11 -0.19 -9.39
CA GLY A 133 17.01 -0.70 -8.38
C GLY A 133 16.19 -1.38 -7.29
N LEU A 134 16.12 -2.70 -7.30
CA LEU A 134 15.76 -3.48 -6.13
C LEU A 134 16.91 -3.33 -5.14
N ASP A 135 16.67 -2.61 -4.05
CA ASP A 135 17.55 -2.66 -2.88
C ASP A 135 17.57 -4.10 -2.37
N LEU A 136 18.69 -4.78 -2.57
CA LEU A 136 18.94 -6.11 -2.06
C LEU A 136 19.31 -6.02 -0.57
N PRO A 137 18.75 -6.88 0.30
CA PRO A 137 19.16 -6.94 1.69
C PRO A 137 20.57 -7.52 1.84
N ASP A 138 21.27 -6.96 2.81
CA ASP A 138 22.57 -7.24 3.42
C ASP A 138 23.26 -8.59 3.15
N GLU A 139 24.57 -8.52 2.78
CA GLU A 139 25.51 -9.57 2.36
C GLU A 139 26.01 -10.50 3.49
N ARG A 140 25.20 -10.98 4.40
CA ARG A 140 25.68 -11.85 5.49
C ARG A 140 25.08 -13.26 5.55
N ALA A 141 24.78 -13.87 4.42
CA ALA A 141 24.28 -15.24 4.38
C ALA A 141 25.10 -16.11 3.43
N GLY A 142 25.52 -17.30 3.91
CA GLY A 142 26.38 -18.23 3.17
C GLY A 142 25.83 -18.64 1.79
N GLU A 143 26.68 -19.06 0.86
CA GLU A 143 26.47 -19.22 -0.58
C GLU A 143 25.13 -19.86 -1.02
N LYS A 144 24.62 -20.85 -0.30
CA LYS A 144 23.29 -21.46 -0.58
C LYS A 144 22.11 -20.52 -0.26
N ARG A 145 22.25 -19.65 0.73
CA ARG A 145 21.25 -18.63 1.07
C ARG A 145 21.29 -17.48 0.06
N VAL A 146 22.48 -17.13 -0.41
CA VAL A 146 22.67 -16.09 -1.44
C VAL A 146 22.01 -16.52 -2.77
N ALA A 147 22.20 -17.77 -3.19
CA ALA A 147 21.56 -18.28 -4.42
C ALA A 147 20.01 -18.28 -4.31
N ALA A 148 19.48 -18.73 -3.17
CA ALA A 148 18.02 -18.71 -2.92
C ALA A 148 17.46 -17.28 -2.87
N HIS A 149 18.18 -16.32 -2.27
CA HIS A 149 17.81 -14.92 -2.24
C HIS A 149 17.87 -14.24 -3.62
N LEU A 150 18.88 -14.59 -4.43
CA LEU A 150 18.99 -14.11 -5.81
C LEU A 150 17.83 -14.62 -6.68
N ASP A 151 17.43 -15.88 -6.52
CA ASP A 151 16.28 -16.44 -7.23
C ASP A 151 14.95 -15.81 -6.78
N GLU A 152 14.80 -15.54 -5.50
CA GLU A 152 13.64 -14.85 -4.95
C GLU A 152 13.58 -13.38 -5.42
N ALA A 153 14.70 -12.68 -5.44
CA ALA A 153 14.81 -11.33 -5.97
C ALA A 153 14.48 -11.28 -7.47
N ARG A 154 15.00 -12.23 -8.27
CA ARG A 154 14.67 -12.34 -9.70
C ARG A 154 13.16 -12.59 -9.92
N ARG A 155 12.55 -13.47 -9.11
CA ARG A 155 11.11 -13.73 -9.16
C ARG A 155 10.31 -12.49 -8.79
N ALA A 156 10.71 -11.76 -7.76
CA ALA A 156 10.07 -10.52 -7.34
C ALA A 156 10.13 -9.46 -8.45
N THR A 157 11.29 -9.32 -9.12
CA THR A 157 11.46 -8.43 -10.28
C THR A 157 10.54 -8.84 -11.43
N ALA A 158 10.54 -10.11 -11.81
CA ALA A 158 9.69 -10.61 -12.89
C ALA A 158 8.20 -10.37 -12.61
N VAL A 159 7.75 -10.58 -11.37
CA VAL A 159 6.38 -10.29 -10.94
C VAL A 159 6.09 -8.79 -11.01
N ALA A 160 7.01 -7.93 -10.56
CA ALA A 160 6.86 -6.48 -10.63
C ALA A 160 6.73 -6.00 -12.08
N GLU A 161 7.58 -6.49 -12.99
CA GLU A 161 7.51 -6.19 -14.41
C GLU A 161 6.22 -6.68 -15.06
N ALA A 162 5.80 -7.91 -14.77
CA ALA A 162 4.55 -8.47 -15.29
C ALA A 162 3.33 -7.65 -14.81
N LEU A 163 3.33 -7.20 -13.55
CA LEU A 163 2.30 -6.29 -13.03
C LEU A 163 2.30 -4.95 -13.78
N GLN A 164 3.46 -4.39 -14.12
CA GLN A 164 3.54 -3.11 -14.83
C GLN A 164 3.02 -3.21 -16.30
N ARG A 165 3.06 -4.39 -16.91
CA ARG A 165 2.49 -4.63 -18.24
C ARG A 165 0.96 -4.72 -18.26
N LEU A 166 0.33 -4.91 -17.09
CA LEU A 166 -1.13 -4.93 -16.99
C LEU A 166 -1.71 -3.51 -17.17
N PRO A 167 -2.89 -3.37 -17.78
CA PRO A 167 -3.68 -2.14 -17.70
C PRO A 167 -3.90 -1.72 -16.25
N ASP A 168 -3.87 -0.41 -15.97
CA ASP A 168 -3.94 0.12 -14.59
C ASP A 168 -5.12 -0.45 -13.79
N PHE A 169 -6.32 -0.51 -14.39
CA PHE A 169 -7.52 -1.04 -13.75
C PHE A 169 -7.45 -2.54 -13.39
N MET A 170 -6.62 -3.34 -14.09
CA MET A 170 -6.36 -4.74 -13.76
C MET A 170 -5.29 -4.86 -12.69
N ARG A 171 -4.22 -4.05 -12.80
CA ARG A 171 -3.15 -3.99 -11.81
C ARG A 171 -3.68 -3.60 -10.44
N GLU A 172 -4.51 -2.58 -10.35
CA GLU A 172 -5.14 -2.15 -9.10
C GLU A 172 -5.93 -3.28 -8.43
N VAL A 173 -6.78 -3.96 -9.17
CA VAL A 173 -7.62 -5.04 -8.61
C VAL A 173 -6.77 -6.19 -8.09
N ILE A 174 -5.75 -6.63 -8.84
CA ILE A 174 -4.91 -7.75 -8.41
C ILE A 174 -4.04 -7.36 -7.22
N VAL A 175 -3.49 -6.14 -7.21
CA VAL A 175 -2.68 -5.65 -6.10
C VAL A 175 -3.51 -5.53 -4.82
N LEU A 176 -4.71 -4.95 -4.88
CA LEU A 176 -5.62 -4.86 -3.74
C LEU A 176 -6.04 -6.24 -3.22
N ARG A 177 -6.32 -7.19 -4.12
CA ARG A 177 -6.74 -8.55 -3.73
C ARG A 177 -5.60 -9.39 -3.17
N CYS A 178 -4.38 -9.26 -3.73
CA CYS A 178 -3.19 -9.99 -3.27
C CYS A 178 -2.64 -9.47 -1.94
N SER A 179 -3.01 -8.27 -1.52
CA SER A 179 -2.70 -7.75 -0.19
C SER A 179 -3.40 -8.54 0.95
N ARG A 180 -4.15 -9.58 0.62
CA ARG A 180 -4.88 -10.54 1.48
C ARG A 180 -5.87 -9.91 2.47
N GLU A 181 -6.06 -8.60 2.42
CA GLU A 181 -6.80 -7.87 3.44
C GLU A 181 -8.17 -7.38 2.97
N LEU A 182 -8.37 -7.24 1.65
CA LEU A 182 -9.62 -6.71 1.10
C LEU A 182 -10.45 -7.79 0.40
N SER A 183 -11.71 -7.88 0.78
CA SER A 183 -12.74 -8.60 0.04
C SER A 183 -13.11 -7.88 -1.27
N PHE A 184 -13.79 -8.53 -2.20
CA PHE A 184 -14.29 -7.84 -3.40
C PHE A 184 -15.32 -6.75 -3.09
N ALA A 185 -16.02 -6.84 -1.95
CA ALA A 185 -16.92 -5.79 -1.47
C ALA A 185 -16.11 -4.54 -1.09
N GLU A 186 -15.10 -4.70 -0.24
CA GLU A 186 -14.20 -3.61 0.16
C GLU A 186 -13.43 -3.01 -1.03
N ILE A 187 -12.98 -3.85 -1.99
CA ILE A 187 -12.33 -3.36 -3.22
C ILE A 187 -13.33 -2.53 -4.05
N ALA A 188 -14.61 -2.87 -4.04
CA ALA A 188 -15.64 -2.05 -4.70
C ALA A 188 -15.77 -0.67 -4.05
N GLU A 189 -15.72 -0.59 -2.73
CA GLU A 189 -15.71 0.68 -1.98
C GLU A 189 -14.44 1.50 -2.27
N VAL A 190 -13.27 0.86 -2.33
CA VAL A 190 -11.99 1.49 -2.62
C VAL A 190 -11.95 2.06 -4.04
N THR A 191 -12.39 1.28 -5.03
CA THR A 191 -12.23 1.62 -6.46
C THR A 191 -13.42 2.32 -7.06
N GLY A 192 -14.61 2.19 -6.46
CA GLY A 192 -15.89 2.64 -7.01
C GLY A 192 -16.45 1.76 -8.13
N ALA A 193 -15.84 0.60 -8.40
CA ALA A 193 -16.26 -0.30 -9.47
C ALA A 193 -17.16 -1.42 -8.95
N PRO A 194 -18.18 -1.89 -9.71
CA PRO A 194 -19.05 -3.00 -9.30
C PRO A 194 -18.27 -4.30 -9.05
N GLN A 195 -18.66 -5.08 -8.04
CA GLN A 195 -17.98 -6.34 -7.67
C GLN A 195 -17.86 -7.32 -8.84
N GLY A 196 -18.89 -7.45 -9.67
CA GLY A 196 -18.86 -8.31 -10.87
C GLY A 196 -17.78 -7.90 -11.87
N THR A 197 -17.61 -6.59 -12.07
CA THR A 197 -16.54 -6.04 -12.89
C THR A 197 -15.17 -6.32 -12.28
N LEU A 198 -15.01 -6.19 -10.96
CA LEU A 198 -13.76 -6.47 -10.26
C LEU A 198 -13.38 -7.95 -10.35
N LYS A 199 -14.33 -8.87 -10.17
CA LYS A 199 -14.09 -10.32 -10.33
C LYS A 199 -13.61 -10.65 -11.75
N SER A 200 -14.26 -10.11 -12.80
CA SER A 200 -13.84 -10.34 -14.17
C SER A 200 -12.47 -9.74 -14.49
N ARG A 201 -12.17 -8.53 -14.00
CA ARG A 201 -10.84 -7.89 -14.12
C ARG A 201 -9.77 -8.72 -13.42
N PHE A 202 -10.03 -9.21 -12.21
CA PHE A 202 -9.13 -10.05 -11.45
C PHE A 202 -8.79 -11.35 -12.21
N HIS A 203 -9.79 -12.07 -12.72
CA HIS A 203 -9.55 -13.31 -13.48
C HIS A 203 -8.72 -13.05 -14.75
N ARG A 204 -9.00 -11.98 -15.49
CA ARG A 204 -8.20 -11.58 -16.66
C ARG A 204 -6.76 -11.22 -16.27
N ALA A 205 -6.57 -10.45 -15.20
CA ALA A 205 -5.26 -10.10 -14.70
C ALA A 205 -4.44 -11.34 -14.31
N VAL A 206 -5.06 -12.30 -13.60
CA VAL A 206 -4.42 -13.57 -13.23
C VAL A 206 -4.03 -14.37 -14.48
N ALA A 207 -4.89 -14.43 -15.49
CA ALA A 207 -4.59 -15.12 -16.74
C ALA A 207 -3.38 -14.48 -17.45
N SER A 208 -3.37 -13.16 -17.61
CA SER A 208 -2.26 -12.42 -18.21
C SER A 208 -0.94 -12.58 -17.44
N LEU A 209 -0.99 -12.58 -16.10
CA LEU A 209 0.21 -12.81 -15.30
C LEU A 209 0.75 -14.24 -15.43
N ARG A 210 -0.13 -15.25 -15.49
CA ARG A 210 0.29 -16.63 -15.73
C ARG A 210 0.95 -16.81 -17.08
N GLU A 211 0.43 -16.16 -18.10
CA GLU A 211 1.04 -16.15 -19.45
C GLU A 211 2.42 -15.49 -19.44
N ALA A 212 2.54 -14.33 -18.78
CA ALA A 212 3.79 -13.56 -18.72
C ALA A 212 4.89 -14.24 -17.88
N LEU A 213 4.52 -14.94 -16.80
CA LEU A 213 5.47 -15.55 -15.85
C LEU A 213 5.78 -17.02 -16.16
N GLY A 214 5.06 -17.64 -17.11
CA GLY A 214 5.23 -19.05 -17.47
C GLY A 214 4.70 -20.04 -16.41
N PRO A 215 4.78 -21.36 -16.68
CA PRO A 215 4.17 -22.40 -15.85
C PRO A 215 4.81 -22.59 -14.45
N GLU A 216 6.01 -22.06 -14.22
CA GLU A 216 6.73 -22.18 -12.94
C GLU A 216 6.16 -21.27 -11.84
N ALA A 217 5.51 -20.17 -12.20
CA ALA A 217 5.00 -19.19 -11.23
C ALA A 217 3.80 -19.71 -10.39
N GLY A 218 3.18 -20.81 -10.77
CA GLY A 218 2.01 -21.38 -10.10
C GLY A 218 2.33 -22.39 -8.98
N LYS A 219 3.59 -22.75 -8.76
CA LYS A 219 3.98 -23.83 -7.83
C LYS A 219 4.45 -23.36 -6.45
N ALA A 220 4.52 -22.05 -6.18
CA ALA A 220 4.80 -21.55 -4.85
C ALA A 220 3.53 -21.66 -3.97
N ARG A 221 3.44 -22.72 -3.20
CA ARG A 221 2.52 -22.88 -2.07
C ARG A 221 3.11 -22.26 -0.82
#